data_7f3e5a630beed09ee855bde374d0c961
#
_entry.id   7f3e5a630beed09ee855bde374d0c961
#
_cell.length_a   1.000
_cell.length_b   1.000
_cell.length_c   1.000
_cell.angle_alpha   90.00
_cell.angle_beta   90.00
_cell.angle_gamma   90.00
#
_symmetry.space_group_name_H-M   'P 1'
#
loop_
_entity.id
_entity.type
_entity.pdbx_description
1 polymer ?
#
loop_
_entity_poly.entity_id
_entity_poly.type
_entity_poly.pdbx_seq_one_letter_code
_entity_poly.pdbx_strand_id
1 'polypeptide(L)'
;MELDREGLLKLYTTMTTIRHFEERGIPETGQRGMSASVHSSAGQEAVATGVCANLTDEDYIGSTHRGHGHCIAKGVDVKKMMAELFGRSTGPNKGKGGSMHISDMSKGMLGTNGVVGASIPLALGAALT
;
A
#
# COMPACT_ATOMS: atom_id res chain seq x y z
N MET A 1 9.29 -17.56 2.05
CA MET A 1 7.96 -18.24 2.14
C MET A 1 8.03 -19.54 1.33
N GLU A 2 7.53 -20.63 1.86
CA GLU A 2 7.35 -21.87 1.09
C GLU A 2 6.22 -21.75 0.07
N LEU A 3 6.43 -22.28 -1.14
CA LEU A 3 5.42 -22.30 -2.20
C LEU A 3 4.57 -23.59 -2.14
N ASP A 4 4.12 -23.93 -0.95
CA ASP A 4 3.11 -24.95 -0.76
C ASP A 4 1.69 -24.42 -1.09
N ARG A 5 0.68 -25.26 -0.91
CA ARG A 5 -0.71 -24.87 -1.18
C ARG A 5 -1.16 -23.66 -0.37
N GLU A 6 -0.77 -23.57 0.89
CA GLU A 6 -1.14 -22.47 1.79
C GLU A 6 -0.46 -21.17 1.37
N GLY A 7 0.84 -21.24 1.07
CA GLY A 7 1.59 -20.11 0.53
C GLY A 7 1.01 -19.57 -0.78
N LEU A 8 0.67 -20.47 -1.71
CA LEU A 8 0.03 -20.07 -2.96
C LEU A 8 -1.34 -19.40 -2.75
N LEU A 9 -2.16 -19.94 -1.84
CA LEU A 9 -3.45 -19.33 -1.50
C LEU A 9 -3.29 -17.95 -0.85
N LYS A 10 -2.28 -17.77 0.00
CA LYS A 10 -1.95 -16.48 0.60
C LYS A 10 -1.57 -15.45 -0.46
N LEU A 11 -0.69 -15.82 -1.39
CA LEU A 11 -0.31 -14.95 -2.51
C LEU A 11 -1.53 -14.57 -3.35
N TYR A 12 -2.34 -15.55 -3.74
CA TYR A 12 -3.55 -15.32 -4.52
C TYR A 12 -4.54 -14.40 -3.80
N THR A 13 -4.76 -14.64 -2.51
CA THR A 13 -5.65 -13.80 -1.68
C THR A 13 -5.15 -12.37 -1.61
N THR A 14 -3.85 -12.16 -1.43
CA THR A 14 -3.25 -10.82 -1.40
C THR A 14 -3.44 -10.11 -2.75
N MET A 15 -3.11 -10.76 -3.86
CA MET A 15 -3.30 -10.18 -5.20
C MET A 15 -4.76 -9.85 -5.48
N THR A 16 -5.68 -10.73 -5.09
CA THR A 16 -7.13 -10.51 -5.27
C THR A 16 -7.63 -9.36 -4.41
N THR A 17 -7.12 -9.25 -3.18
CA THR A 17 -7.44 -8.12 -2.29
C THR A 17 -6.98 -6.79 -2.89
N ILE A 18 -5.75 -6.73 -3.40
CA ILE A 18 -5.22 -5.55 -4.09
C ILE A 18 -6.12 -5.19 -5.28
N ARG A 19 -6.44 -6.15 -6.14
CA ARG A 19 -7.29 -5.96 -7.30
C ARG A 19 -8.66 -5.39 -6.92
N HIS A 20 -9.33 -5.98 -5.95
CA HIS A 20 -10.63 -5.50 -5.49
C HIS A 20 -10.57 -4.12 -4.84
N PHE A 21 -9.50 -3.82 -4.11
CA PHE A 21 -9.29 -2.48 -3.56
C PHE A 21 -9.22 -1.44 -4.68
N GLU A 22 -8.46 -1.71 -5.72
CA GLU A 22 -8.27 -0.80 -6.84
C GLU A 22 -9.53 -0.66 -7.70
N GLU A 23 -10.18 -1.75 -8.05
CA GLU A 23 -11.33 -1.74 -8.94
C GLU A 23 -12.62 -1.26 -8.29
N ARG A 24 -12.79 -1.47 -6.99
CA ARG A 24 -13.99 -1.06 -6.25
C ARG A 24 -13.78 0.19 -5.41
N GLY A 25 -12.65 0.27 -4.70
CA GLY A 25 -12.39 1.36 -3.78
C GLY A 25 -12.15 2.69 -4.47
N ILE A 26 -11.38 2.70 -5.55
CA ILE A 26 -11.00 3.93 -6.24
C ILE A 26 -12.17 4.62 -6.93
N PRO A 27 -13.04 3.94 -7.70
CA PRO A 27 -14.21 4.58 -8.28
C PRO A 27 -15.14 5.24 -7.25
N GLU A 28 -15.28 4.63 -6.07
CA GLU A 28 -16.08 5.19 -4.99
C GLU A 28 -15.55 6.53 -4.48
N THR A 29 -14.22 6.71 -4.44
CA THR A 29 -13.62 7.99 -4.03
C THR A 29 -13.90 9.10 -5.03
N GLY A 30 -13.86 8.80 -6.33
CA GLY A 30 -14.15 9.76 -7.40
C GLY A 30 -15.61 10.21 -7.43
N GLN A 31 -16.55 9.29 -7.21
CA GLN A 31 -17.98 9.57 -7.23
C GLN A 31 -18.44 10.46 -6.06
N ARG A 32 -17.71 10.48 -4.96
CA ARG A 32 -18.06 11.26 -3.76
C ARG A 32 -17.34 12.60 -3.67
N GLY A 33 -16.81 13.11 -4.77
CA GLY A 33 -16.22 14.46 -4.84
C GLY A 33 -14.89 14.60 -4.09
N MET A 34 -14.19 13.50 -3.85
CA MET A 34 -12.88 13.56 -3.21
C MET A 34 -11.82 13.84 -4.26
N SER A 35 -11.27 15.04 -4.18
CA SER A 35 -10.32 15.62 -5.15
C SER A 35 -8.91 15.08 -5.07
N ALA A 36 -8.69 13.88 -4.57
CA ALA A 36 -7.33 13.34 -4.56
C ALA A 36 -7.03 12.66 -5.90
N SER A 37 -5.93 13.06 -6.51
CA SER A 37 -5.36 12.33 -7.63
C SER A 37 -5.02 10.91 -7.17
N VAL A 38 -5.77 9.92 -7.65
CA VAL A 38 -5.58 8.52 -7.31
C VAL A 38 -4.77 7.84 -8.41
N HIS A 39 -3.69 7.17 -8.02
CA HIS A 39 -2.85 6.41 -8.94
C HIS A 39 -2.99 4.92 -8.62
N SER A 40 -3.78 4.24 -9.43
CA SER A 40 -4.04 2.81 -9.28
C SER A 40 -2.78 1.97 -9.49
N SER A 41 -2.65 0.90 -8.71
CA SER A 41 -1.67 -0.17 -8.88
C SER A 41 -2.26 -1.41 -9.56
N ALA A 42 -3.46 -1.33 -10.12
CA ALA A 42 -4.07 -2.43 -10.86
C ALA A 42 -3.15 -2.91 -12.00
N GLY A 43 -2.96 -4.21 -12.09
CA GLY A 43 -2.01 -4.85 -12.99
C GLY A 43 -0.60 -5.05 -12.41
N GLN A 44 -0.32 -4.54 -11.21
CA GLN A 44 0.98 -4.65 -10.53
C GLN A 44 0.90 -5.50 -9.26
N GLU A 45 -0.18 -6.26 -9.06
CA GLU A 45 -0.45 -7.02 -7.82
C GLU A 45 0.65 -8.01 -7.51
N ALA A 46 1.16 -8.70 -8.53
CA ALA A 46 2.20 -9.71 -8.38
C ALA A 46 3.53 -9.12 -7.88
N VAL A 47 3.87 -7.89 -8.29
CA VAL A 47 5.10 -7.22 -7.85
C VAL A 47 5.04 -6.96 -6.35
N ALA A 48 3.99 -6.29 -5.89
CA ALA A 48 3.82 -5.97 -4.47
C ALA A 48 3.74 -7.24 -3.61
N THR A 49 2.95 -8.22 -4.05
CA THR A 49 2.74 -9.47 -3.33
C THR A 49 4.02 -10.30 -3.25
N GLY A 50 4.73 -10.46 -4.38
CA GLY A 50 5.95 -11.27 -4.45
C GLY A 50 7.09 -10.70 -3.60
N VAL A 51 7.26 -9.38 -3.59
CA VAL A 51 8.26 -8.73 -2.73
C VAL A 51 7.89 -8.90 -1.26
N CYS A 52 6.69 -8.48 -0.87
CA CYS A 52 6.28 -8.50 0.54
C CYS A 52 6.15 -9.91 1.13
N ALA A 53 5.90 -10.92 0.32
CA ALA A 53 5.85 -12.30 0.77
C ALA A 53 7.19 -12.84 1.30
N ASN A 54 8.30 -12.19 0.97
CA ASN A 54 9.64 -12.53 1.43
C ASN A 54 10.13 -11.63 2.58
N LEU A 55 9.29 -10.73 3.04
CA LEU A 55 9.59 -9.80 4.14
C LEU A 55 8.91 -10.23 5.43
N THR A 56 9.44 -9.77 6.53
CA THR A 56 8.89 -9.92 7.88
C THR A 56 8.25 -8.61 8.34
N ASP A 57 7.62 -8.61 9.52
CA ASP A 57 7.07 -7.38 10.13
C ASP A 57 8.18 -6.41 10.56
N GLU A 58 9.42 -6.90 10.73
CA GLU A 58 10.59 -6.08 11.11
C GLU A 58 11.23 -5.35 9.92
N ASP A 59 10.95 -5.80 8.69
CA ASP A 59 11.49 -5.16 7.49
C ASP A 59 10.72 -3.89 7.15
N TYR A 60 11.46 -2.86 6.76
CA TYR A 60 10.88 -1.60 6.29
C TYR A 60 10.84 -1.53 4.78
N ILE A 61 9.75 -0.97 4.25
CA ILE A 61 9.62 -0.70 2.81
C ILE A 61 9.17 0.75 2.56
N GLY A 62 9.69 1.33 1.49
CA GLY A 62 9.15 2.53 0.86
C GLY A 62 8.52 2.17 -0.49
N SER A 63 7.58 2.97 -0.96
CA SER A 63 6.92 2.73 -2.24
C SER A 63 6.70 4.03 -3.03
N THR A 64 6.20 3.85 -4.24
CA THR A 64 5.92 4.93 -5.20
C THR A 64 4.51 5.50 -5.02
N HIS A 65 4.12 6.41 -5.92
CA HIS A 65 2.76 6.95 -6.02
C HIS A 65 1.68 5.88 -6.36
N ARG A 66 2.08 4.69 -6.81
CA ARG A 66 1.22 3.50 -7.02
C ARG A 66 1.42 2.48 -5.90
N GLY A 67 1.37 2.94 -4.66
CA GLY A 67 1.79 2.17 -3.49
C GLY A 67 0.70 1.34 -2.81
N HIS A 68 -0.56 1.40 -3.24
CA HIS A 68 -1.66 0.69 -2.57
C HIS A 68 -1.37 -0.82 -2.44
N GLY A 69 -0.89 -1.43 -3.53
CA GLY A 69 -0.54 -2.85 -3.53
C GLY A 69 0.51 -3.19 -2.48
N HIS A 70 1.56 -2.37 -2.38
CA HIS A 70 2.63 -2.56 -1.38
C HIS A 70 2.11 -2.38 0.06
N CYS A 71 1.25 -1.38 0.30
CA CYS A 71 0.62 -1.19 1.61
C CYS A 71 -0.20 -2.41 2.01
N ILE A 72 -1.05 -2.92 1.11
CA ILE A 72 -1.89 -4.10 1.37
C ILE A 72 -1.03 -5.34 1.59
N ALA A 73 -0.06 -5.57 0.71
CA ALA A 73 0.82 -6.73 0.81
C ALA A 73 1.70 -6.72 2.07
N LYS A 74 2.06 -5.53 2.59
CA LYS A 74 2.79 -5.36 3.84
C LYS A 74 1.88 -5.45 5.09
N GLY A 75 0.56 -5.53 4.89
CA GLY A 75 -0.41 -5.76 5.96
C GLY A 75 -1.05 -4.49 6.54
N VAL A 76 -0.99 -3.37 5.84
CA VAL A 76 -1.76 -2.18 6.22
C VAL A 76 -3.26 -2.48 6.09
N ASP A 77 -4.03 -2.08 7.08
CA ASP A 77 -5.47 -2.35 7.14
C ASP A 77 -6.21 -1.66 5.99
N VAL A 78 -6.88 -2.46 5.16
CA VAL A 78 -7.61 -2.00 3.96
C VAL A 78 -8.71 -0.99 4.31
N LYS A 79 -9.38 -1.14 5.45
CA LYS A 79 -10.43 -0.21 5.90
C LYS A 79 -9.83 1.14 6.29
N LYS A 80 -8.68 1.11 6.97
CA LYS A 80 -7.94 2.35 7.30
C LYS A 80 -7.40 3.02 6.04
N MET A 81 -6.89 2.26 5.07
CA MET A 81 -6.48 2.80 3.78
C MET A 81 -7.64 3.48 3.06
N MET A 82 -8.81 2.84 3.03
CA MET A 82 -10.00 3.44 2.46
C MET A 82 -10.40 4.72 3.22
N ALA A 83 -10.35 4.71 4.55
CA ALA A 83 -10.61 5.91 5.34
C ALA A 83 -9.63 7.05 5.00
N GLU A 84 -8.35 6.73 4.74
CA GLU A 84 -7.35 7.71 4.29
C GLU A 84 -7.73 8.33 2.95
N LEU A 85 -8.12 7.50 1.97
CA LEU A 85 -8.59 7.95 0.66
C LEU A 85 -9.81 8.87 0.77
N PHE A 86 -10.67 8.63 1.77
CA PHE A 86 -11.83 9.48 2.08
C PHE A 86 -11.50 10.69 2.98
N GLY A 87 -10.22 10.99 3.25
CA GLY A 87 -9.81 12.13 4.07
C GLY A 87 -10.27 12.02 5.53
N ARG A 88 -10.47 10.81 6.04
CA ARG A 88 -10.96 10.59 7.41
C ARG A 88 -9.81 10.48 8.40
N SER A 89 -10.04 11.03 9.60
CA SER A 89 -9.05 10.98 10.70
C SER A 89 -8.73 9.56 11.19
N THR A 90 -9.54 8.57 10.82
CA THR A 90 -9.31 7.15 11.11
C THR A 90 -8.37 6.47 10.13
N GLY A 91 -7.95 7.16 9.07
CA GLY A 91 -6.91 6.69 8.15
C GLY A 91 -5.52 6.67 8.80
N PRO A 92 -4.56 5.91 8.24
CA PRO A 92 -3.21 5.77 8.80
C PRO A 92 -2.49 7.13 8.97
N ASN A 93 -2.72 8.05 8.06
CA ASN A 93 -2.16 9.41 8.06
C ASN A 93 -3.18 10.49 8.44
N LYS A 94 -4.24 10.09 9.14
CA LYS A 94 -5.32 10.96 9.63
C LYS A 94 -6.04 11.72 8.49
N GLY A 95 -6.11 11.11 7.32
CA GLY A 95 -6.75 11.66 6.13
C GLY A 95 -5.95 12.74 5.40
N LYS A 96 -4.67 12.90 5.71
CA LYS A 96 -3.80 13.94 5.12
C LYS A 96 -2.91 13.41 3.99
N GLY A 97 -2.65 12.12 3.96
CA GLY A 97 -1.78 11.48 2.96
C GLY A 97 -2.49 11.20 1.64
N GLY A 98 -3.76 10.88 1.70
CA GLY A 98 -4.52 10.47 0.52
C GLY A 98 -3.92 9.22 -0.14
N SER A 99 -4.08 9.11 -1.47
CA SER A 99 -3.64 7.93 -2.25
C SER A 99 -2.12 7.73 -2.29
N MET A 100 -1.35 8.81 -2.38
CA MET A 100 0.08 8.74 -2.71
C MET A 100 1.01 8.83 -1.50
N HIS A 101 0.48 9.01 -0.29
CA HIS A 101 1.31 9.24 0.90
C HIS A 101 0.83 8.41 2.09
N ILE A 102 0.53 7.13 1.85
CA ILE A 102 0.12 6.19 2.91
C ILE A 102 1.37 5.68 3.63
N SER A 103 1.38 5.80 4.96
CA SER A 103 2.44 5.33 5.84
C SER A 103 1.82 4.59 7.02
N ASP A 104 2.41 3.48 7.43
CA ASP A 104 2.04 2.75 8.65
C ASP A 104 3.28 2.09 9.23
N MET A 105 3.90 2.77 10.19
CA MET A 105 5.13 2.32 10.85
C MET A 105 4.92 1.03 11.64
N SER A 106 3.70 0.75 12.10
CA SER A 106 3.40 -0.50 12.81
C SER A 106 3.50 -1.73 11.91
N LYS A 107 3.55 -1.52 10.59
CA LYS A 107 3.71 -2.54 9.56
C LYS A 107 5.02 -2.41 8.80
N GLY A 108 5.94 -1.57 9.24
CA GLY A 108 7.17 -1.29 8.52
C GLY A 108 6.96 -0.57 7.19
N MET A 109 5.77 0.02 6.95
CA MET A 109 5.51 0.82 5.76
C MET A 109 5.96 2.27 6.00
N LEU A 110 7.16 2.62 5.54
CA LEU A 110 7.73 3.96 5.67
C LEU A 110 6.88 5.01 4.98
N GLY A 111 6.34 4.67 3.83
CA GLY A 111 5.40 5.51 3.11
C GLY A 111 5.43 5.29 1.61
N THR A 112 4.32 5.66 0.98
CA THR A 112 4.25 5.88 -0.48
C THR A 112 4.65 7.32 -0.79
N ASN A 113 5.09 7.61 -2.01
CA ASN A 113 5.58 8.94 -2.33
C ASN A 113 5.19 9.38 -3.75
N GLY A 114 4.61 10.57 -3.86
CA GLY A 114 4.25 11.16 -5.15
C GLY A 114 5.45 11.57 -6.01
N VAL A 115 6.62 11.79 -5.40
CA VAL A 115 7.84 12.12 -6.13
C VAL A 115 8.53 10.83 -6.57
N VAL A 116 8.62 10.63 -7.87
CA VAL A 116 9.23 9.43 -8.45
C VAL A 116 10.72 9.37 -8.08
N GLY A 117 11.15 8.22 -7.55
CA GLY A 117 12.53 8.01 -7.08
C GLY A 117 12.81 8.46 -5.64
N ALA A 118 11.93 9.22 -4.99
CA ALA A 118 12.16 9.71 -3.62
C ALA A 118 12.18 8.61 -2.55
N SER A 119 11.63 7.44 -2.84
CA SER A 119 11.72 6.29 -1.93
C SER A 119 13.16 5.78 -1.73
N ILE A 120 14.07 6.01 -2.69
CA ILE A 120 15.47 5.57 -2.61
C ILE A 120 16.21 6.30 -1.48
N PRO A 121 16.29 7.63 -1.44
CA PRO A 121 16.95 8.33 -0.34
C PRO A 121 16.23 8.17 1.00
N LEU A 122 14.89 8.00 1.01
CA LEU A 122 14.16 7.71 2.24
C LEU A 122 14.54 6.34 2.82
N ALA A 123 14.64 5.31 1.97
CA ALA A 123 15.07 3.98 2.39
C ALA A 123 16.53 3.99 2.87
N LEU A 124 17.41 4.76 2.22
CA LEU A 124 18.78 4.94 2.67
C LEU A 124 18.83 5.58 4.07
N GLY A 125 18.03 6.62 4.29
CA GLY A 125 17.94 7.27 5.61
C GLY A 125 17.45 6.30 6.69
N ALA A 126 16.42 5.50 6.39
CA ALA A 126 15.91 4.50 7.32
C ALA A 126 16.89 3.37 7.60
N ALA A 127 17.79 3.04 6.66
CA ALA A 127 18.81 2.01 6.85
C ALA A 127 20.01 2.48 7.68
N LEU A 128 20.13 3.79 7.95
CA LEU A 128 21.19 4.39 8.75
C LEU A 128 20.82 4.57 10.23
N THR A 129 19.55 4.31 10.57
CA THR A 129 19.02 4.45 11.94
C THR A 129 18.88 3.11 12.62
#